data_c018ca51863b26291eb8b470b9bf26ff
#
_entry.id   c018ca51863b26291eb8b470b9bf26ff
#
_cell.length_a   1.000
_cell.length_b   1.000
_cell.length_c   1.000
_cell.angle_alpha   90.00
_cell.angle_beta   90.00
_cell.angle_gamma   90.00
#
_symmetry.space_group_name_H-M   'P 1'
#
loop_
_entity.id
_entity.type
_entity.pdbx_description
1 polymer ?
#
loop_
_entity_poly.entity_id
_entity_poly.type
_entity_poly.pdbx_seq_one_letter_code
_entity_poly.pdbx_strand_id
1 'polypeptide(L)' 'MDSKKFIGDRLKSARQFRGYGITDLSKLVDISKQSLSLYENGDNIPPHENVLALARVLEFPYEFFMREDNCMIV' A
#
# COMPACT_ATOMS: atom_id res chain seq x y z
N MET A 1 21.57 2.46 -4.19
CA MET A 1 20.73 2.65 -4.63
C MET A 1 19.66 2.51 -3.93
N ASP A 2 18.83 3.04 -3.90
CA ASP A 2 17.85 2.97 -3.26
C ASP A 2 16.99 2.14 -3.61
N SER A 3 16.57 1.26 -2.97
CA SER A 3 15.67 0.47 -3.39
C SER A 3 14.57 0.49 -2.49
N LYS A 4 13.65 1.29 -2.70
CA LYS A 4 12.44 1.33 -1.96
C LYS A 4 11.50 0.33 -2.52
N LYS A 5 10.90 -0.47 -1.67
CA LYS A 5 9.94 -1.46 -2.09
C LYS A 5 8.62 -1.22 -1.42
N PHE A 6 7.56 -1.48 -2.14
CA PHE A 6 6.21 -1.39 -1.58
C PHE A 6 5.99 -2.60 -0.67
N ILE A 7 5.45 -2.36 0.50
CA ILE A 7 5.23 -3.42 1.48
C ILE A 7 3.75 -3.71 1.57
N GLY A 8 3.34 -4.81 1.00
CA GLY A 8 1.91 -5.16 0.97
C GLY A 8 1.30 -5.30 2.34
N ASP A 9 2.04 -5.83 3.31
CA ASP A 9 1.53 -5.95 4.66
C ASP A 9 1.15 -4.62 5.26
N ARG A 10 1.87 -3.57 4.90
CA ARG A 10 1.54 -2.24 5.40
C ARG A 10 0.23 -1.75 4.82
N LEU A 11 -0.01 -2.06 3.56
CA LEU A 11 -1.28 -1.71 2.93
C LEU A 11 -2.42 -2.39 3.66
N LYS A 12 -2.28 -3.67 3.92
CA LYS A 12 -3.31 -4.41 4.61
C LYS A 12 -3.54 -3.85 6.01
N SER A 13 -2.46 -3.56 6.73
CA SER A 13 -2.56 -3.03 8.07
C SER A 13 -3.25 -1.67 8.09
N ALA A 14 -2.89 -0.80 7.16
CA ALA A 14 -3.50 0.53 7.11
C ALA A 14 -4.99 0.42 6.79
N ARG A 15 -5.34 -0.44 5.85
CA ARG A 15 -6.73 -0.65 5.48
C ARG A 15 -7.54 -1.12 6.69
N GLN A 16 -7.02 -2.11 7.39
CA GLN A 16 -7.72 -2.66 8.55
C GLN A 16 -7.78 -1.65 9.68
N PHE A 17 -6.74 -0.86 9.84
CA PHE A 17 -6.73 0.17 10.86
C PHE A 17 -7.83 1.18 10.63
N ARG A 18 -8.12 1.50 9.37
CA ARG A 18 -9.19 2.44 9.05
C ARG A 18 -10.56 1.76 9.00
N GLY A 19 -10.61 0.44 9.15
CA GLY A 19 -11.87 -0.27 9.15
C GLY A 19 -12.47 -0.50 7.78
N TYR A 20 -11.68 -0.47 6.73
CA TYR A 20 -12.20 -0.69 5.39
C TYR A 20 -12.06 -2.14 4.98
N GLY A 21 -13.09 -2.69 4.37
CA GLY A 21 -12.93 -3.95 3.66
C GLY A 21 -12.28 -3.69 2.32
N ILE A 22 -11.87 -4.76 1.66
CA ILE A 22 -11.18 -4.59 0.38
C ILE A 22 -12.12 -4.00 -0.65
N THR A 23 -13.40 -4.34 -0.59
CA THR A 23 -14.38 -3.78 -1.50
C THR A 23 -14.54 -2.28 -1.29
N ASP A 24 -14.58 -1.86 -0.03
CA ASP A 24 -14.73 -0.45 0.29
C ASP A 24 -13.53 0.33 -0.22
N LEU A 25 -12.35 -0.17 0.02
CA LEU A 25 -11.16 0.52 -0.41
C LEU A 25 -11.10 0.60 -1.93
N SER A 26 -11.49 -0.47 -2.59
CA SER A 26 -11.49 -0.51 -4.05
C SER A 26 -12.32 0.64 -4.62
N LYS A 27 -13.45 0.91 -4.02
CA LYS A 27 -14.30 1.98 -4.50
C LYS A 27 -13.70 3.35 -4.23
N LEU A 28 -13.02 3.49 -3.12
CA LEU A 28 -12.46 4.78 -2.75
C LEU A 28 -11.24 5.15 -3.58
N VAL A 29 -10.45 4.16 -3.98
CA VAL A 29 -9.23 4.46 -4.72
C VAL A 29 -9.33 4.14 -6.20
N ASP A 30 -10.47 3.58 -6.61
CA ASP A 30 -10.68 3.25 -8.03
C ASP A 30 -9.65 2.26 -8.53
N ILE A 31 -9.32 1.29 -7.71
CA ILE A 31 -8.43 0.19 -8.06
C ILE A 31 -9.23 -1.08 -7.83
N SER A 32 -9.13 -2.04 -8.72
CA SER A 32 -9.94 -3.25 -8.59
C SER A 32 -9.59 -4.03 -7.33
N LYS A 33 -10.54 -4.76 -6.82
CA LYS A 33 -10.32 -5.58 -5.65
C LYS A 33 -9.23 -6.60 -5.90
N GLN A 34 -9.20 -7.13 -7.10
CA GLN A 34 -8.21 -8.10 -7.47
C GLN A 34 -6.81 -7.51 -7.40
N SER A 35 -6.65 -6.31 -7.92
CA SER A 35 -5.36 -5.64 -7.86
C SER A 35 -4.96 -5.34 -6.43
N LEU A 36 -5.90 -4.87 -5.62
CA LEU A 36 -5.58 -4.59 -4.22
C LEU A 36 -5.14 -5.84 -3.49
N SER A 37 -5.79 -6.95 -3.77
CA SER A 37 -5.43 -8.20 -3.15
C SER A 37 -4.02 -8.62 -3.54
N LEU A 38 -3.68 -8.45 -4.81
CA LEU A 38 -2.34 -8.77 -5.28
C LEU A 38 -1.29 -7.88 -4.62
N TYR A 39 -1.62 -6.61 -4.44
CA TYR A 39 -0.70 -5.69 -3.78
C TYR A 39 -0.48 -6.11 -2.32
N GLU A 40 -1.56 -6.47 -1.63
CA GLU A 40 -1.45 -6.86 -0.23
C GLU A 40 -0.66 -8.14 -0.05
N ASN A 41 -0.76 -9.04 -1.01
CA ASN A 41 -0.05 -10.28 -0.91
C ASN A 41 1.39 -10.20 -1.39
N GLY A 42 1.76 -9.08 -1.96
CA GLY A 42 3.12 -8.94 -2.48
C GLY A 42 3.32 -9.50 -3.87
N ASP A 43 2.23 -9.90 -4.52
CA ASP A 43 2.32 -10.50 -5.85
C ASP A 43 2.48 -9.46 -6.95
N ASN A 44 2.08 -8.25 -6.69
CA ASN A 44 2.24 -7.16 -7.64
C ASN A 44 2.67 -5.93 -6.90
N ILE A 45 3.35 -5.04 -7.59
CA ILE A 45 3.80 -3.78 -7.01
C ILE A 45 2.96 -2.68 -7.64
N PRO A 46 2.27 -1.87 -6.84
CA PRO A 46 1.44 -0.82 -7.43
C PRO A 46 2.30 0.27 -8.05
N PRO A 47 1.82 0.89 -9.11
CA PRO A 47 2.52 2.05 -9.65
C PRO A 47 2.46 3.20 -8.65
N HIS A 48 3.36 4.15 -8.84
CA HIS A 48 3.50 5.26 -7.93
C HIS A 48 2.18 5.99 -7.68
N GLU A 49 1.43 6.23 -8.74
CA GLU A 49 0.18 6.96 -8.61
C GLU A 49 -0.84 6.21 -7.76
N ASN A 50 -0.80 4.87 -7.81
CA ASN A 50 -1.71 4.10 -6.99
C ASN A 50 -1.28 4.13 -5.53
N VAL A 51 0.01 4.14 -5.26
CA VAL A 51 0.48 4.26 -3.90
C VAL A 51 0.07 5.61 -3.31
N LEU A 52 0.15 6.66 -4.12
CA LEU A 52 -0.26 7.97 -3.66
C LEU A 52 -1.75 8.01 -3.35
N ALA A 53 -2.57 7.37 -4.18
CA ALA A 53 -4.00 7.34 -3.95
C ALA A 53 -4.31 6.59 -2.66
N LEU A 54 -3.63 5.47 -2.44
CA LEU A 54 -3.83 4.70 -1.22
C LEU A 54 -3.40 5.49 0.00
N ALA A 55 -2.28 6.18 -0.09
CA ALA A 55 -1.79 6.97 1.02
C ALA A 55 -2.78 8.07 1.37
N ARG A 56 -3.36 8.70 0.36
CA ARG A 56 -4.30 9.78 0.59
C ARG A 56 -5.59 9.27 1.22
N VAL A 57 -6.13 8.20 0.70
CA VAL A 57 -7.41 7.68 1.19
C VAL A 57 -7.25 7.10 2.58
N LEU A 58 -6.16 6.40 2.83
CA LEU A 58 -5.94 5.78 4.11
C LEU A 58 -5.34 6.73 5.12
N GLU A 59 -4.90 7.91 4.65
CA GLU A 59 -4.35 8.94 5.53
C GLU A 59 -3.11 8.45 6.24
N PHE A 60 -2.24 7.80 5.50
CA PHE A 60 -0.93 7.42 6.00
C PHE A 60 0.10 8.04 5.06
N PRO A 61 1.29 8.33 5.54
CA PRO A 61 2.30 8.90 4.66
C PRO A 61 2.74 7.91 3.60
N TYR A 62 3.15 8.43 2.47
CA TYR A 62 3.61 7.59 1.37
C TYR A 62 4.70 6.64 1.84
N GLU A 63 5.61 7.15 2.66
CA GLU A 63 6.72 6.34 3.11
C GLU A 63 6.31 5.20 4.00
N PHE A 64 5.13 5.25 4.58
CA PHE A 64 4.65 4.16 5.40
C PHE A 64 4.54 2.88 4.57
N PHE A 65 4.18 3.03 3.29
CA PHE A 65 4.00 1.87 2.42
C PHE A 65 5.29 1.47 1.72
N MET A 66 6.30 2.32 1.75
CA MET A 66 7.54 2.06 1.05
C MET A 66 8.65 1.90 2.06
N ARG A 67 9.62 1.06 1.75
CA ARG A 67 10.64 0.84 2.69
C ARG A 67 11.93 0.60 1.98
N GLU A 68 13.00 1.12 2.52
CA GLU A 68 14.26 0.86 1.93
C GLU A 68 14.79 -0.44 2.45
N ASP A 69 15.39 -1.18 1.56
CA ASP A 69 15.84 -2.40 1.91
C ASP A 69 16.87 -2.42 2.94
N ASN A 70 17.70 -1.50 3.04
CA ASN A 70 18.74 -1.56 3.88
C ASN A 70 18.55 -0.90 5.11
N CYS A 71 17.68 -0.87 5.62
CA CYS A 71 17.44 -0.18 6.71
C CYS A 71 18.36 -0.43 7.75
N MET A 72 19.15 -0.34 8.00
CA MET A 72 19.84 -0.46 8.84
C MET A 72 19.98 -0.07 9.73
N ILE A 73 20.19 0.04 10.32
CA ILE A 73 20.28 0.40 11.02
C ILE A 73 20.77 0.63 11.69
N VAL A 74 21.11 0.82 12.17
CA VAL A 74 21.48 1.13 12.86
C VAL A 74 21.52 1.01 13.61
#